data_dd502d2141a885d6c5ad7853c03792ce
#
_entry.id   dd502d2141a885d6c5ad7853c03792ce
#
_cell.length_a   1.000
_cell.length_b   1.000
_cell.length_c   1.000
_cell.angle_alpha   90.00
_cell.angle_beta   90.00
_cell.angle_gamma   90.00
#
_symmetry.space_group_name_H-M   'P 1'
#
loop_
_entity.id
_entity.type
_entity.pdbx_description
1 polymer ?
#
loop_
_entity_poly.entity_id
_entity_poly.type
_entity_poly.pdbx_seq_one_letter_code
_entity_poly.pdbx_strand_id
1 'polypeptide(L)'
;MFRGKKYQESAKKIEKNTLYDTNEAMDLVVKTATAKFDETVELHVKLGVDSRHADQQVRGAIVLPHGTGKTQRVLVFAKAAKADEARAAGADYVGEMDLVEKIQKENWFDFDVVVATPDMMGVVGRLGKVLGPKGLMPSPKAGTVTMDVTKAVNEIKAGKVEYRLDKTNIIHCPIGKVSFGPEKLAENFNAIMGAIVKAKPAAAKGQYIKSCTVVSTMGPGVKVNGAKLM
;
A
#
# COMPACT_ATOMS: atom_id res chain seq x y z
N MET A 1 -19.03 17.03 14.25
CA MET A 1 -17.72 16.89 14.94
C MET A 1 -16.93 18.17 14.69
N PHE A 2 -16.51 18.86 15.75
CA PHE A 2 -15.72 20.08 15.60
C PHE A 2 -14.28 19.73 15.22
N ARG A 3 -13.78 20.32 14.13
CA ARG A 3 -12.40 20.21 13.67
C ARG A 3 -11.54 21.30 14.29
N GLY A 4 -10.26 21.00 14.56
CA GLY A 4 -9.31 21.98 15.10
C GLY A 4 -9.06 23.16 14.15
N LYS A 5 -8.60 24.31 14.69
CA LYS A 5 -8.38 25.55 13.92
C LYS A 5 -7.49 25.35 12.70
N LYS A 6 -6.35 24.67 12.84
CA LYS A 6 -5.42 24.38 11.72
C LYS A 6 -6.09 23.61 10.59
N TYR A 7 -6.90 22.59 10.92
CA TYR A 7 -7.65 21.84 9.90
C TYR A 7 -8.66 22.72 9.18
N GLN A 8 -9.36 23.59 9.91
CA GLN A 8 -10.34 24.51 9.30
C GLN A 8 -9.69 25.51 8.35
N GLU A 9 -8.50 26.01 8.70
CA GLU A 9 -7.69 26.90 7.85
C GLU A 9 -7.22 26.19 6.59
N SER A 10 -6.72 24.96 6.72
CA SER A 10 -6.34 24.11 5.58
C SER A 10 -7.55 23.80 4.68
N ALA A 11 -8.70 23.47 5.27
CA ALA A 11 -9.91 23.14 4.54
C ALA A 11 -10.49 24.32 3.74
N LYS A 12 -10.24 25.58 4.16
CA LYS A 12 -10.65 26.77 3.41
C LYS A 12 -9.88 26.94 2.09
N LYS A 13 -8.71 26.34 1.97
CA LYS A 13 -7.88 26.39 0.75
C LYS A 13 -8.38 25.44 -0.35
N ILE A 14 -9.34 24.58 -0.03
CA ILE A 14 -9.87 23.56 -0.93
C ILE A 14 -11.33 23.81 -1.18
N GLU A 15 -11.72 23.92 -2.43
CA GLU A 15 -13.11 24.02 -2.84
C GLU A 15 -13.77 22.64 -2.81
N LYS A 16 -14.83 22.48 -2.00
CA LYS A 16 -15.41 21.16 -1.67
C LYS A 16 -15.95 20.37 -2.87
N ASN A 17 -16.39 21.04 -3.94
CA ASN A 17 -17.04 20.39 -5.08
C ASN A 17 -16.20 20.41 -6.35
N THR A 18 -15.00 20.95 -6.30
CA THR A 18 -14.08 21.00 -7.43
C THR A 18 -13.30 19.70 -7.55
N LEU A 19 -13.17 19.19 -8.76
CA LEU A 19 -12.32 18.08 -9.12
C LEU A 19 -11.03 18.67 -9.68
N TYR A 20 -9.95 18.51 -8.95
CA TYR A 20 -8.63 19.04 -9.32
C TYR A 20 -7.89 18.12 -10.28
N ASP A 21 -7.02 18.67 -11.08
CA ASP A 21 -6.04 17.89 -11.84
C ASP A 21 -4.98 17.31 -10.90
N THR A 22 -4.30 16.25 -11.33
CA THR A 22 -3.36 15.50 -10.48
C THR A 22 -2.29 16.43 -9.87
N ASN A 23 -1.65 17.27 -10.66
CA ASN A 23 -0.58 18.15 -10.20
C ASN A 23 -1.10 19.18 -9.19
N GLU A 24 -2.23 19.82 -9.49
CA GLU A 24 -2.87 20.78 -8.60
C GLU A 24 -3.29 20.14 -7.27
N ALA A 25 -3.82 18.90 -7.34
CA ALA A 25 -4.20 18.16 -6.15
C ALA A 25 -2.98 17.84 -5.25
N MET A 26 -1.86 17.44 -5.84
CA MET A 26 -0.63 17.17 -5.09
C MET A 26 -0.07 18.44 -4.44
N ASP A 27 -0.07 19.56 -5.17
CA ASP A 27 0.28 20.89 -4.65
C ASP A 27 -0.58 21.28 -3.44
N LEU A 28 -1.89 21.10 -3.55
CA LEU A 28 -2.82 21.41 -2.47
C LEU A 28 -2.61 20.51 -1.25
N VAL A 29 -2.39 19.20 -1.44
CA VAL A 29 -2.11 18.28 -0.34
C VAL A 29 -0.85 18.68 0.42
N VAL A 30 0.23 19.01 -0.28
CA VAL A 30 1.48 19.47 0.34
C VAL A 30 1.29 20.80 1.07
N LYS A 31 0.59 21.78 0.47
CA LYS A 31 0.29 23.10 1.07
C LYS A 31 -0.67 23.04 2.27
N THR A 32 -1.45 21.98 2.39
CA THR A 32 -2.44 21.81 3.47
C THR A 32 -1.97 20.87 4.58
N ALA A 33 -0.83 20.23 4.44
CA ALA A 33 -0.16 19.48 5.49
C ALA A 33 0.38 20.44 6.56
N THR A 34 -0.10 20.30 7.80
CA THR A 34 0.20 21.24 8.90
C THR A 34 0.80 20.58 10.14
N ALA A 35 1.03 19.28 10.11
CA ALA A 35 1.63 18.57 11.23
C ALA A 35 3.13 18.89 11.37
N LYS A 36 3.67 18.63 12.58
CA LYS A 36 5.10 18.83 12.88
C LYS A 36 5.98 17.64 12.47
N PHE A 37 5.37 16.58 11.99
CA PHE A 37 6.04 15.38 11.48
C PHE A 37 5.83 15.26 9.96
N ASP A 38 6.65 14.47 9.30
CA ASP A 38 6.52 14.22 7.87
C ASP A 38 5.30 13.33 7.61
N GLU A 39 4.19 13.98 7.21
CA GLU A 39 2.90 13.33 6.98
C GLU A 39 2.99 12.36 5.80
N THR A 40 2.28 11.24 5.91
CA THR A 40 2.08 10.33 4.78
C THR A 40 0.97 10.86 3.89
N VAL A 41 1.19 10.85 2.59
CA VAL A 41 0.15 11.14 1.58
C VAL A 41 -0.48 9.82 1.13
N GLU A 42 -1.80 9.76 1.22
CA GLU A 42 -2.60 8.57 0.94
C GLU A 42 -3.56 8.81 -0.20
N LEU A 43 -3.77 7.77 -0.99
CA LEU A 43 -4.71 7.71 -2.10
C LEU A 43 -5.90 6.83 -1.71
N HIS A 44 -7.11 7.33 -1.94
CA HIS A 44 -8.37 6.61 -1.73
C HIS A 44 -9.17 6.61 -3.02
N VAL A 45 -9.35 5.42 -3.61
CA VAL A 45 -10.07 5.26 -4.88
C VAL A 45 -11.30 4.40 -4.66
N LYS A 46 -12.49 4.98 -4.88
CA LYS A 46 -13.74 4.24 -4.87
C LYS A 46 -14.02 3.67 -6.25
N LEU A 47 -14.14 2.34 -6.32
CA LEU A 47 -14.39 1.62 -7.55
C LEU A 47 -15.86 1.26 -7.73
N GLY A 48 -16.26 1.11 -8.99
CA GLY A 48 -17.59 0.66 -9.40
C GLY A 48 -17.66 -0.87 -9.56
N VAL A 49 -17.22 -1.59 -8.55
CA VAL A 49 -17.23 -3.06 -8.47
C VAL A 49 -18.01 -3.51 -7.23
N ASP A 50 -18.33 -4.79 -7.14
CA ASP A 50 -18.92 -5.40 -5.94
C ASP A 50 -17.91 -6.33 -5.25
N SER A 51 -17.40 -5.90 -4.10
CA SER A 51 -16.39 -6.64 -3.32
C SER A 51 -16.89 -7.98 -2.75
N ARG A 52 -18.20 -8.26 -2.81
CA ARG A 52 -18.78 -9.54 -2.37
C ARG A 52 -18.52 -10.67 -3.37
N HIS A 53 -18.31 -10.34 -4.64
CA HIS A 53 -18.02 -11.28 -5.70
C HIS A 53 -16.52 -11.48 -5.86
N ALA A 54 -16.05 -12.72 -5.85
CA ALA A 54 -14.63 -13.07 -5.94
C ALA A 54 -13.98 -12.66 -7.26
N ASP A 55 -14.74 -12.64 -8.35
CA ASP A 55 -14.35 -12.21 -9.70
C ASP A 55 -14.23 -10.70 -9.85
N GLN A 56 -14.79 -9.92 -8.91
CA GLN A 56 -14.71 -8.46 -8.88
C GLN A 56 -13.73 -7.94 -7.81
N GLN A 57 -13.02 -8.82 -7.12
CA GLN A 57 -12.00 -8.45 -6.16
C GLN A 57 -10.75 -7.90 -6.85
N VAL A 58 -10.44 -6.64 -6.57
CA VAL A 58 -9.22 -5.97 -7.07
C VAL A 58 -8.15 -6.03 -5.99
N ARG A 59 -7.05 -6.71 -6.30
CA ARG A 59 -5.87 -6.83 -5.42
C ARG A 59 -4.62 -6.97 -6.28
N GLY A 60 -3.57 -6.27 -5.89
CA GLY A 60 -2.28 -6.35 -6.55
C GLY A 60 -1.18 -5.67 -5.74
N ALA A 61 -0.01 -5.62 -6.32
CA ALA A 61 1.12 -4.89 -5.77
C ALA A 61 1.87 -4.17 -6.89
N ILE A 62 2.47 -3.04 -6.56
CA ILE A 62 3.27 -2.24 -7.48
C ILE A 62 4.48 -1.68 -6.74
N VAL A 63 5.61 -1.60 -7.42
CA VAL A 63 6.79 -0.88 -6.94
C VAL A 63 6.65 0.58 -7.36
N LEU A 64 6.72 1.50 -6.40
CA LEU A 64 6.62 2.93 -6.67
C LEU A 64 7.95 3.47 -7.20
N PRO A 65 7.94 4.36 -8.22
CA PRO A 65 9.16 4.98 -8.75
C PRO A 65 10.03 5.65 -7.68
N HIS A 66 9.41 6.33 -6.72
CA HIS A 66 10.09 7.03 -5.64
C HIS A 66 9.93 6.36 -4.27
N GLY A 67 9.43 5.11 -4.24
CA GLY A 67 9.15 4.40 -3.01
C GLY A 67 8.06 5.06 -2.16
N THR A 68 7.95 4.63 -0.90
CA THR A 68 6.96 5.14 0.07
C THR A 68 7.54 6.11 1.10
N GLY A 69 8.87 6.29 1.14
CA GLY A 69 9.57 7.03 2.19
C GLY A 69 9.59 6.33 3.56
N LYS A 70 9.31 5.03 3.57
CA LYS A 70 9.35 4.18 4.76
C LYS A 70 10.37 3.07 4.55
N THR A 71 11.31 2.91 5.47
CA THR A 71 12.19 1.74 5.50
C THR A 71 11.41 0.56 6.07
N GLN A 72 11.18 -0.47 5.26
CA GLN A 72 10.43 -1.66 5.67
C GLN A 72 11.38 -2.73 6.19
N ARG A 73 11.06 -3.31 7.34
CA ARG A 73 11.75 -4.48 7.90
C ARG A 73 11.13 -5.73 7.31
N VAL A 74 11.95 -6.51 6.61
CA VAL A 74 11.52 -7.68 5.86
C VAL A 74 11.88 -8.96 6.62
N LEU A 75 10.86 -9.77 6.93
CA LEU A 75 11.01 -11.12 7.45
C LEU A 75 10.87 -12.12 6.31
N VAL A 76 11.83 -13.04 6.18
CA VAL A 76 11.81 -14.07 5.14
C VAL A 76 11.76 -15.47 5.77
N PHE A 77 10.77 -16.25 5.37
CA PHE A 77 10.72 -17.69 5.64
C PHE A 77 11.25 -18.46 4.44
N ALA A 78 12.46 -18.98 4.57
CA ALA A 78 13.13 -19.75 3.52
C ALA A 78 14.07 -20.79 4.11
N LYS A 79 14.29 -21.89 3.38
CA LYS A 79 15.17 -22.98 3.77
C LYS A 79 16.53 -22.89 3.09
N ALA A 80 17.55 -23.38 3.76
CA ALA A 80 18.89 -23.61 3.24
C ALA A 80 19.41 -22.48 2.31
N ALA A 81 19.80 -22.80 1.08
CA ALA A 81 20.36 -21.85 0.12
C ALA A 81 19.48 -20.60 -0.12
N LYS A 82 18.15 -20.73 -0.06
CA LYS A 82 17.23 -19.58 -0.20
C LYS A 82 17.28 -18.65 0.99
N ALA A 83 17.63 -19.14 2.17
CA ALA A 83 17.86 -18.32 3.36
C ALA A 83 19.13 -17.46 3.18
N ASP A 84 20.18 -18.02 2.59
CA ASP A 84 21.42 -17.27 2.34
C ASP A 84 21.24 -16.23 1.22
N GLU A 85 20.48 -16.55 0.17
CA GLU A 85 20.05 -15.56 -0.85
C GLU A 85 19.27 -14.40 -0.22
N ALA A 86 18.34 -14.70 0.71
CA ALA A 86 17.57 -13.68 1.42
C ALA A 86 18.46 -12.76 2.27
N ARG A 87 19.43 -13.32 2.99
CA ARG A 87 20.40 -12.53 3.77
C ARG A 87 21.27 -11.66 2.88
N ALA A 88 21.75 -12.21 1.77
CA ALA A 88 22.53 -11.45 0.78
C ALA A 88 21.74 -10.33 0.13
N ALA A 89 20.42 -10.50 -0.08
CA ALA A 89 19.51 -9.46 -0.57
C ALA A 89 19.19 -8.39 0.48
N GLY A 90 19.64 -8.57 1.73
CA GLY A 90 19.45 -7.61 2.81
C GLY A 90 18.14 -7.76 3.57
N ALA A 91 17.55 -8.94 3.65
CA ALA A 91 16.43 -9.20 4.55
C ALA A 91 16.86 -8.99 6.01
N ASP A 92 15.98 -8.38 6.82
CA ASP A 92 16.29 -8.05 8.20
C ASP A 92 16.21 -9.27 9.12
N TYR A 93 15.28 -10.17 8.83
CA TYR A 93 15.10 -11.42 9.56
C TYR A 93 14.91 -12.57 8.57
N VAL A 94 15.69 -13.64 8.76
CA VAL A 94 15.60 -14.84 7.93
C VAL A 94 15.66 -16.07 8.81
N GLY A 95 14.69 -16.97 8.68
CA GLY A 95 14.66 -18.21 9.44
C GLY A 95 13.57 -19.17 8.99
N GLU A 96 13.43 -20.25 9.73
CA GLU A 96 12.50 -21.33 9.47
C GLU A 96 11.48 -21.47 10.61
N MET A 97 11.55 -22.62 11.34
CA MET A 97 10.64 -22.93 12.46
C MET A 97 10.92 -22.08 13.70
N ASP A 98 12.16 -21.68 13.91
CA ASP A 98 12.60 -20.82 15.01
C ASP A 98 11.82 -19.50 15.07
N LEU A 99 11.67 -18.83 13.92
CA LEU A 99 10.91 -17.60 13.82
C LEU A 99 9.39 -17.83 14.00
N VAL A 100 8.88 -18.97 13.53
CA VAL A 100 7.47 -19.33 13.76
C VAL A 100 7.18 -19.48 15.25
N GLU A 101 8.05 -20.19 15.97
CA GLU A 101 7.92 -20.36 17.43
C GLU A 101 8.05 -19.02 18.15
N LYS A 102 8.98 -18.18 17.76
CA LYS A 102 9.16 -16.83 18.33
C LYS A 102 7.90 -15.97 18.18
N ILE A 103 7.31 -15.96 16.99
CA ILE A 103 6.06 -15.22 16.73
C ILE A 103 4.91 -15.76 17.58
N GLN A 104 4.80 -17.09 17.73
CA GLN A 104 3.72 -17.72 18.51
C GLN A 104 3.85 -17.56 20.02
N LYS A 105 5.08 -17.73 20.54
CA LYS A 105 5.34 -17.74 22.00
C LYS A 105 5.52 -16.33 22.55
N GLU A 106 6.21 -15.47 21.82
CA GLU A 106 6.62 -14.14 22.29
C GLU A 106 5.75 -13.01 21.76
N ASN A 107 4.79 -13.30 20.84
CA ASN A 107 4.04 -12.27 20.11
C ASN A 107 4.96 -11.21 19.46
N TRP A 108 6.08 -11.67 18.88
CA TRP A 108 7.08 -10.81 18.29
C TRP A 108 6.66 -10.38 16.87
N PHE A 109 6.60 -9.07 16.61
CA PHE A 109 6.17 -8.46 15.34
C PHE A 109 7.06 -7.28 14.92
N ASP A 110 8.36 -7.36 15.16
CA ASP A 110 9.29 -6.30 14.79
C ASP A 110 9.63 -6.29 13.29
N PHE A 111 8.67 -6.62 12.45
CA PHE A 111 8.75 -6.63 10.99
C PHE A 111 7.50 -6.04 10.36
N ASP A 112 7.65 -5.49 9.16
CA ASP A 112 6.58 -4.79 8.45
C ASP A 112 6.04 -5.61 7.25
N VAL A 113 6.86 -6.48 6.67
CA VAL A 113 6.47 -7.36 5.55
C VAL A 113 7.03 -8.76 5.75
N VAL A 114 6.24 -9.76 5.38
CA VAL A 114 6.63 -11.18 5.40
C VAL A 114 6.71 -11.72 3.98
N VAL A 115 7.84 -12.32 3.65
CA VAL A 115 8.07 -13.08 2.41
C VAL A 115 8.24 -14.55 2.76
N ALA A 116 7.68 -15.44 1.96
CA ALA A 116 7.83 -16.87 2.17
C ALA A 116 8.08 -17.59 0.84
N THR A 117 8.93 -18.62 0.87
CA THR A 117 8.99 -19.57 -0.23
C THR A 117 7.76 -20.49 -0.19
N PRO A 118 7.27 -20.99 -1.34
CA PRO A 118 6.11 -21.88 -1.38
C PRO A 118 6.23 -23.09 -0.45
N ASP A 119 7.43 -23.64 -0.29
CA ASP A 119 7.71 -24.81 0.58
C ASP A 119 7.46 -24.49 2.06
N MET A 120 7.65 -23.23 2.47
CA MET A 120 7.44 -22.78 3.86
C MET A 120 5.99 -22.39 4.15
N MET A 121 5.13 -22.26 3.11
CA MET A 121 3.74 -21.85 3.29
C MET A 121 2.93 -22.81 4.18
N GLY A 122 3.25 -24.11 4.17
CA GLY A 122 2.62 -25.08 5.09
C GLY A 122 2.88 -24.78 6.56
N VAL A 123 4.05 -24.25 6.87
CA VAL A 123 4.49 -23.84 8.21
C VAL A 123 3.92 -22.47 8.57
N VAL A 124 4.08 -21.51 7.67
CA VAL A 124 3.57 -20.12 7.82
C VAL A 124 2.05 -20.10 7.93
N GLY A 125 1.35 -21.06 7.28
CA GLY A 125 -0.10 -21.23 7.40
C GLY A 125 -0.61 -21.40 8.84
N ARG A 126 0.21 -22.00 9.72
CA ARG A 126 -0.11 -22.11 11.16
C ARG A 126 -0.18 -20.76 11.86
N LEU A 127 0.54 -19.76 11.33
CA LEU A 127 0.51 -18.38 11.82
C LEU A 127 -0.68 -17.56 11.27
N GLY A 128 -1.52 -18.15 10.40
CA GLY A 128 -2.61 -17.45 9.72
C GLY A 128 -3.58 -16.73 10.67
N LYS A 129 -3.86 -17.31 11.86
CA LYS A 129 -4.71 -16.69 12.89
C LYS A 129 -4.07 -15.44 13.51
N VAL A 130 -2.75 -15.31 13.45
CA VAL A 130 -1.97 -14.23 14.07
C VAL A 130 -1.57 -13.19 13.02
N LEU A 131 -1.02 -13.62 11.88
CA LEU A 131 -0.58 -12.75 10.79
C LEU A 131 -1.74 -12.20 9.96
N GLY A 132 -2.82 -12.98 9.80
CA GLY A 132 -3.97 -12.59 8.98
C GLY A 132 -4.64 -11.30 9.41
N PRO A 133 -5.07 -11.14 10.69
CA PRO A 133 -5.69 -9.92 11.19
C PRO A 133 -4.78 -8.68 11.11
N LYS A 134 -3.45 -8.88 11.16
CA LYS A 134 -2.46 -7.81 11.04
C LYS A 134 -2.12 -7.45 9.59
N GLY A 135 -2.65 -8.19 8.60
CA GLY A 135 -2.33 -7.96 7.18
C GLY A 135 -0.93 -8.41 6.77
N LEU A 136 -0.23 -9.19 7.60
CA LEU A 136 1.15 -9.63 7.40
C LEU A 136 1.25 -11.02 6.72
N MET A 137 0.11 -11.64 6.37
CA MET A 137 0.12 -12.96 5.75
C MET A 137 0.63 -12.92 4.32
N PRO A 138 1.70 -13.68 3.97
CA PRO A 138 2.21 -13.73 2.60
C PRO A 138 1.15 -14.18 1.60
N SER A 139 1.17 -13.62 0.39
CA SER A 139 0.23 -13.94 -0.67
C SER A 139 0.89 -13.98 -2.04
N PRO A 140 0.59 -14.97 -2.89
CA PRO A 140 1.07 -15.02 -4.27
C PRO A 140 0.63 -13.79 -5.09
N LYS A 141 -0.60 -13.29 -4.83
CA LYS A 141 -1.15 -12.12 -5.53
C LYS A 141 -0.40 -10.81 -5.21
N ALA A 142 0.16 -10.71 -4.01
CA ALA A 142 1.02 -9.59 -3.62
C ALA A 142 2.49 -9.81 -4.02
N GLY A 143 2.83 -11.00 -4.55
CA GLY A 143 4.20 -11.38 -4.89
C GLY A 143 5.11 -11.54 -3.67
N THR A 144 4.53 -11.84 -2.49
CA THR A 144 5.26 -12.13 -1.25
C THR A 144 5.41 -13.63 -1.00
N VAL A 145 4.81 -14.47 -1.85
CA VAL A 145 5.08 -15.91 -1.93
C VAL A 145 5.78 -16.17 -3.27
N THR A 146 7.09 -16.43 -3.25
CA THR A 146 7.89 -16.59 -4.46
C THR A 146 9.11 -17.46 -4.22
N MET A 147 9.62 -18.09 -5.27
CA MET A 147 10.91 -18.78 -5.28
C MET A 147 12.09 -17.81 -5.47
N ASP A 148 11.85 -16.64 -6.08
CA ASP A 148 12.85 -15.58 -6.27
C ASP A 148 12.79 -14.59 -5.07
N VAL A 149 13.44 -15.01 -3.99
CA VAL A 149 13.45 -14.24 -2.73
C VAL A 149 14.24 -12.95 -2.89
N THR A 150 15.34 -12.97 -3.63
CA THR A 150 16.20 -11.80 -3.85
C THR A 150 15.43 -10.66 -4.52
N LYS A 151 14.69 -10.97 -5.57
CA LYS A 151 13.85 -9.99 -6.27
C LYS A 151 12.76 -9.43 -5.36
N ALA A 152 12.07 -10.30 -4.61
CA ALA A 152 11.00 -9.89 -3.72
C ALA A 152 11.50 -8.94 -2.62
N VAL A 153 12.63 -9.24 -1.98
CA VAL A 153 13.23 -8.39 -0.94
C VAL A 153 13.65 -7.03 -1.51
N ASN A 154 14.29 -7.02 -2.68
CA ASN A 154 14.70 -5.78 -3.35
C ASN A 154 13.50 -4.90 -3.73
N GLU A 155 12.43 -5.50 -4.30
CA GLU A 155 11.19 -4.78 -4.63
C GLU A 155 10.52 -4.18 -3.38
N ILE A 156 10.46 -4.92 -2.27
CA ILE A 156 9.89 -4.43 -1.01
C ILE A 156 10.71 -3.27 -0.47
N LYS A 157 12.04 -3.38 -0.46
CA LYS A 157 12.93 -2.29 -0.02
C LYS A 157 12.93 -1.09 -0.97
N ALA A 158 12.65 -1.29 -2.25
CA ALA A 158 12.42 -0.22 -3.22
C ALA A 158 11.06 0.49 -3.04
N GLY A 159 10.19 0.01 -2.13
CA GLY A 159 8.90 0.63 -1.83
C GLY A 159 7.72 0.00 -2.57
N LYS A 160 7.69 -1.32 -2.62
CA LYS A 160 6.52 -2.08 -3.11
C LYS A 160 5.31 -1.83 -2.21
N VAL A 161 4.21 -1.41 -2.80
CA VAL A 161 2.93 -1.18 -2.12
C VAL A 161 1.91 -2.21 -2.59
N GLU A 162 1.27 -2.88 -1.64
CA GLU A 162 0.11 -3.72 -1.90
C GLU A 162 -1.16 -2.87 -1.86
N TYR A 163 -2.06 -3.08 -2.81
CA TYR A 163 -3.39 -2.50 -2.80
C TYR A 163 -4.46 -3.60 -2.81
N ARG A 164 -5.51 -3.39 -2.04
CA ARG A 164 -6.62 -4.33 -1.92
C ARG A 164 -7.93 -3.58 -1.77
N LEU A 165 -8.95 -4.06 -2.47
CA LEU A 165 -10.32 -3.57 -2.33
C LEU A 165 -10.88 -3.94 -0.95
N ASP A 166 -11.48 -2.98 -0.27
CA ASP A 166 -12.18 -3.18 0.99
C ASP A 166 -13.65 -3.57 0.78
N LYS A 167 -14.38 -3.76 1.89
CA LYS A 167 -15.82 -4.10 1.85
C LYS A 167 -16.71 -2.96 1.35
N THR A 168 -16.20 -1.73 1.33
CA THR A 168 -16.91 -0.54 0.87
C THR A 168 -16.58 -0.17 -0.57
N ASN A 169 -15.83 -1.06 -1.26
CA ASN A 169 -15.37 -0.91 -2.63
C ASN A 169 -14.37 0.25 -2.80
N ILE A 170 -13.55 0.48 -1.79
CA ILE A 170 -12.50 1.50 -1.80
C ILE A 170 -11.13 0.82 -1.69
N ILE A 171 -10.17 1.33 -2.45
CA ILE A 171 -8.75 1.02 -2.29
C ILE A 171 -8.10 2.15 -1.53
N HIS A 172 -7.33 1.81 -0.51
CA HIS A 172 -6.54 2.73 0.30
C HIS A 172 -5.07 2.35 0.18
N CYS A 173 -4.22 3.28 -0.29
CA CYS A 173 -2.79 3.03 -0.38
C CYS A 173 -1.96 4.30 -0.17
N PRO A 174 -0.80 4.19 0.48
CA PRO A 174 0.14 5.31 0.59
C PRO A 174 0.83 5.56 -0.75
N ILE A 175 1.03 6.82 -1.10
CA ILE A 175 1.75 7.23 -2.31
C ILE A 175 3.10 7.90 -2.00
N GLY A 176 3.38 8.22 -0.75
CA GLY A 176 4.65 8.80 -0.32
C GLY A 176 4.54 9.66 0.91
N LYS A 177 5.53 10.49 1.12
CA LYS A 177 5.61 11.47 2.20
C LYS A 177 5.46 12.89 1.65
N VAL A 178 4.97 13.82 2.49
CA VAL A 178 4.87 15.24 2.12
C VAL A 178 6.24 15.81 1.72
N SER A 179 7.31 15.34 2.33
CA SER A 179 8.70 15.72 2.01
C SER A 179 9.15 15.38 0.58
N PHE A 180 8.44 14.50 -0.13
CA PHE A 180 8.74 14.16 -1.52
C PHE A 180 8.49 15.32 -2.49
N GLY A 181 7.59 16.23 -2.12
CA GLY A 181 7.11 17.29 -2.99
C GLY A 181 6.06 16.81 -4.02
N PRO A 182 5.39 17.76 -4.67
CA PRO A 182 4.24 17.47 -5.54
C PRO A 182 4.60 16.64 -6.78
N GLU A 183 5.76 16.84 -7.38
CA GLU A 183 6.18 16.16 -8.63
C GLU A 183 6.34 14.64 -8.40
N LYS A 184 7.13 14.23 -7.40
CA LYS A 184 7.34 12.81 -7.07
C LYS A 184 6.07 12.12 -6.61
N LEU A 185 5.20 12.85 -5.87
CA LEU A 185 3.89 12.35 -5.47
C LEU A 185 2.97 12.13 -6.67
N ALA A 186 3.01 13.02 -7.68
CA ALA A 186 2.24 12.87 -8.92
C ALA A 186 2.71 11.65 -9.74
N GLU A 187 4.02 11.41 -9.82
CA GLU A 187 4.56 10.23 -10.51
C GLU A 187 4.14 8.92 -9.81
N ASN A 188 4.27 8.86 -8.48
CA ASN A 188 3.81 7.72 -7.69
C ASN A 188 2.30 7.50 -7.82
N PHE A 189 1.51 8.58 -7.78
CA PHE A 189 0.07 8.54 -8.00
C PHE A 189 -0.29 7.95 -9.36
N ASN A 190 0.33 8.44 -10.44
CA ASN A 190 0.09 7.96 -11.79
C ASN A 190 0.46 6.48 -11.95
N ALA A 191 1.55 6.02 -11.32
CA ALA A 191 1.94 4.61 -11.31
C ALA A 191 0.86 3.74 -10.68
N ILE A 192 0.39 4.10 -9.47
CA ILE A 192 -0.68 3.34 -8.77
C ILE A 192 -1.98 3.36 -9.57
N MET A 193 -2.40 4.52 -10.06
CA MET A 193 -3.63 4.63 -10.85
C MET A 193 -3.57 3.80 -12.13
N GLY A 194 -2.43 3.81 -12.82
CA GLY A 194 -2.20 2.94 -13.99
C GLY A 194 -2.31 1.45 -13.66
N ALA A 195 -1.81 1.02 -12.50
CA ALA A 195 -1.95 -0.37 -12.03
C ALA A 195 -3.41 -0.72 -11.70
N ILE A 196 -4.14 0.18 -11.02
CA ILE A 196 -5.55 -0.02 -10.67
C ILE A 196 -6.42 -0.10 -11.94
N VAL A 197 -6.17 0.77 -12.92
CA VAL A 197 -6.91 0.76 -14.20
C VAL A 197 -6.64 -0.53 -14.98
N LYS A 198 -5.40 -0.99 -15.05
CA LYS A 198 -5.04 -2.28 -15.68
C LYS A 198 -5.65 -3.49 -14.97
N ALA A 199 -5.87 -3.40 -13.66
CA ALA A 199 -6.47 -4.45 -12.85
C ALA A 199 -8.00 -4.48 -12.92
N LYS A 200 -8.64 -3.70 -13.82
CA LYS A 200 -10.10 -3.68 -13.99
C LYS A 200 -10.62 -5.07 -14.31
N PRO A 201 -11.52 -5.65 -13.49
CA PRO A 201 -12.14 -6.93 -13.78
C PRO A 201 -13.04 -6.86 -15.03
N ALA A 202 -13.05 -7.91 -15.84
CA ALA A 202 -13.95 -8.00 -17.00
C ALA A 202 -15.44 -7.95 -16.62
N ALA A 203 -15.77 -8.43 -15.41
CA ALA A 203 -17.13 -8.40 -14.87
C ALA A 203 -17.59 -7.00 -14.42
N ALA A 204 -16.67 -6.01 -14.32
CA ALA A 204 -17.00 -4.65 -13.89
C ALA A 204 -17.73 -3.89 -15.02
N LYS A 205 -19.02 -3.61 -14.81
CA LYS A 205 -19.86 -2.86 -15.75
C LYS A 205 -19.97 -1.38 -15.36
N GLY A 206 -20.06 -0.51 -16.34
CA GLY A 206 -20.23 0.93 -16.12
C GLY A 206 -18.95 1.65 -15.70
N GLN A 207 -19.10 2.74 -14.93
CA GLN A 207 -18.00 3.57 -14.50
C GLN A 207 -17.13 2.86 -13.45
N TYR A 208 -15.87 2.57 -13.79
CA TYR A 208 -14.95 1.85 -12.91
C TYR A 208 -14.43 2.71 -11.76
N ILE A 209 -13.93 3.91 -12.03
CA ILE A 209 -13.49 4.85 -11.00
C ILE A 209 -14.66 5.78 -10.67
N LYS A 210 -15.26 5.61 -9.48
CA LYS A 210 -16.37 6.47 -9.01
C LYS A 210 -15.88 7.77 -8.38
N SER A 211 -14.84 7.70 -7.59
CA SER A 211 -14.21 8.87 -6.98
C SER A 211 -12.75 8.57 -6.64
N CYS A 212 -11.92 9.60 -6.72
CA CYS A 212 -10.52 9.56 -6.34
C CYS A 212 -10.23 10.72 -5.39
N THR A 213 -9.57 10.47 -4.28
CA THR A 213 -9.25 11.47 -3.27
C THR A 213 -7.84 11.24 -2.77
N VAL A 214 -7.06 12.31 -2.65
CA VAL A 214 -5.74 12.28 -2.04
C VAL A 214 -5.78 13.10 -0.75
N VAL A 215 -5.06 12.65 0.27
CA VAL A 215 -5.08 13.28 1.59
C VAL A 215 -3.73 13.11 2.29
N SER A 216 -3.28 14.10 3.04
CA SER A 216 -2.20 13.93 4.01
C SER A 216 -2.77 13.46 5.35
N THR A 217 -1.96 12.82 6.19
CA THR A 217 -2.39 12.15 7.45
C THR A 217 -3.32 13.02 8.31
N MET A 218 -3.05 14.32 8.44
CA MET A 218 -3.83 15.25 9.27
C MET A 218 -4.56 16.30 8.44
N GLY A 219 -4.41 16.28 7.12
CA GLY A 219 -4.99 17.26 6.21
C GLY A 219 -6.43 16.96 5.77
N PRO A 220 -7.05 17.89 5.05
CA PRO A 220 -8.31 17.67 4.36
C PRO A 220 -8.12 16.88 3.06
N GLY A 221 -9.13 16.10 2.67
CA GLY A 221 -9.12 15.36 1.41
C GLY A 221 -9.32 16.26 0.19
N VAL A 222 -8.48 16.08 -0.82
CA VAL A 222 -8.53 16.75 -2.13
C VAL A 222 -9.07 15.78 -3.17
N LYS A 223 -10.16 16.14 -3.84
CA LYS A 223 -10.76 15.29 -4.87
C LYS A 223 -10.03 15.45 -6.19
N VAL A 224 -9.64 14.34 -6.78
CA VAL A 224 -8.96 14.29 -8.07
C VAL A 224 -9.93 13.88 -9.18
N ASN A 225 -9.78 14.45 -10.37
CA ASN A 225 -10.60 14.13 -11.52
C ASN A 225 -10.29 12.73 -12.06
N GLY A 226 -11.07 11.73 -11.61
CA GLY A 226 -10.91 10.34 -12.04
C GLY A 226 -11.22 10.08 -13.52
N ALA A 227 -11.96 10.95 -14.20
CA ALA A 227 -12.30 10.77 -15.61
C ALA A 227 -11.10 10.96 -16.54
N LYS A 228 -10.11 11.77 -16.15
CA LYS A 228 -8.87 11.98 -16.91
C LYS A 228 -7.82 10.87 -16.71
N LEU A 229 -8.11 9.90 -15.83
CA LEU A 229 -7.18 8.83 -15.44
C LEU A 229 -7.52 7.47 -16.10
N MET A 230 -8.53 7.44 -16.95
CA MET A 230 -8.97 6.23 -17.70
C MET A 230 -8.45 6.23 -19.11
#